data_551136cf42d0fa836cba609aaeaebe6e
#
_entry.id   551136cf42d0fa836cba609aaeaebe6e
#
_cell.length_a   1.000
_cell.length_b   1.000
_cell.length_c   1.000
_cell.angle_alpha   90.00
_cell.angle_beta   90.00
_cell.angle_gamma   90.00
#
_symmetry.space_group_name_H-M   'P 1'
#
loop_
_entity.id
_entity.type
_entity.pdbx_description
1 polymer ?
#
loop_
_entity_poly.entity_id
_entity_poly.type
_entity_poly.pdbx_seq_one_letter_code
_entity_poly.pdbx_strand_id
1 'polypeptide(L)'
;PYTTLFRSDEPCYVRAAACLRETEDVNRAKEPGYELFIKGALLRFLALLIAQGKNLPPMETADSRRLKKILQWVADHYGEEVHISDAAQLVPCSESHFMRWFRQMTGQSFIAFLKEYRLNAAAEALHTTDDTVLSIASRCGFENLSYFNRAFKAHFGLTPREHRKK
;
A
#
# COMPACT_ATOMS: atom_id res chain seq x y z
N PRO A 1 17.75 -8.86 8.96
CA PRO A 1 17.53 -9.50 10.26
C PRO A 1 16.04 -9.75 10.59
N TYR A 2 15.18 -10.06 9.57
CA TYR A 2 13.79 -10.48 9.82
C TYR A 2 13.65 -12.02 9.96
N THR A 3 14.77 -12.74 9.92
CA THR A 3 14.81 -14.20 9.93
C THR A 3 14.71 -14.85 11.31
N THR A 4 14.49 -14.09 12.39
CA THR A 4 14.45 -14.60 13.77
C THR A 4 13.06 -14.78 14.38
N LEU A 5 11.98 -14.49 13.64
CA LEU A 5 10.62 -14.67 14.16
C LEU A 5 10.19 -16.14 14.26
N PHE A 6 10.73 -17.00 13.40
CA PHE A 6 10.44 -18.44 13.42
C PHE A 6 11.72 -19.23 13.14
N ARG A 7 11.94 -20.30 13.91
CA ARG A 7 12.91 -21.31 13.53
C ARG A 7 12.25 -22.24 12.51
N SER A 8 12.98 -22.60 11.46
CA SER A 8 12.47 -23.42 10.33
C SER A 8 11.98 -24.81 10.73
N ASP A 9 12.39 -25.30 11.89
CA ASP A 9 12.06 -26.59 12.49
C ASP A 9 10.83 -26.55 13.42
N GLU A 10 10.26 -25.37 13.70
CA GLU A 10 9.06 -25.25 14.53
C GLU A 10 7.78 -25.62 13.75
N PRO A 11 6.86 -26.42 14.33
CA PRO A 11 5.59 -26.77 13.69
C PRO A 11 4.74 -25.56 13.26
N CYS A 12 4.89 -24.44 13.98
CA CYS A 12 4.23 -23.19 13.66
C CYS A 12 4.78 -22.54 12.39
N TYR A 13 6.09 -22.64 12.15
CA TYR A 13 6.72 -22.16 10.90
C TYR A 13 6.14 -22.88 9.69
N VAL A 14 6.02 -24.20 9.76
CA VAL A 14 5.47 -25.02 8.66
C VAL A 14 4.01 -24.62 8.35
N ARG A 15 3.19 -24.42 9.39
CA ARG A 15 1.79 -23.98 9.24
C ARG A 15 1.69 -22.54 8.71
N ALA A 16 2.52 -21.64 9.19
CA ALA A 16 2.58 -20.24 8.71
C ALA A 16 3.02 -20.18 7.25
N ALA A 17 4.06 -20.94 6.88
CA ALA A 17 4.55 -21.03 5.51
C ALA A 17 3.51 -21.66 4.56
N ALA A 18 2.70 -22.62 5.05
CA ALA A 18 1.59 -23.17 4.28
C ALA A 18 0.51 -22.13 3.99
N CYS A 19 0.11 -21.32 4.99
CA CYS A 19 -0.86 -20.23 4.79
C CYS A 19 -0.40 -19.22 3.73
N LEU A 20 0.90 -18.87 3.72
CA LEU A 20 1.44 -17.94 2.74
C LEU A 20 1.47 -18.52 1.33
N ARG A 21 1.87 -19.80 1.19
CA ARG A 21 1.85 -20.50 -0.12
C ARG A 21 0.43 -20.62 -0.69
N GLU A 22 -0.54 -21.03 0.13
CA GLU A 22 -1.95 -21.05 -0.28
C GLU A 22 -2.41 -19.67 -0.79
N THR A 23 -1.98 -18.60 -0.13
CA THR A 23 -2.31 -17.23 -0.52
C THR A 23 -1.71 -16.86 -1.89
N GLU A 24 -0.46 -17.28 -2.17
CA GLU A 24 0.19 -17.05 -3.46
C GLU A 24 -0.50 -17.81 -4.60
N ASP A 25 -0.85 -19.09 -4.37
CA ASP A 25 -1.50 -19.93 -5.38
C ASP A 25 -2.88 -19.38 -5.74
N VAL A 26 -3.67 -19.02 -4.74
CA VAL A 26 -5.02 -18.46 -4.92
C VAL A 26 -4.95 -17.07 -5.58
N ASN A 27 -3.99 -16.23 -5.20
CA ASN A 27 -3.78 -14.93 -5.84
C ASN A 27 -3.32 -15.04 -7.29
N ARG A 28 -2.63 -16.13 -7.65
CA ARG A 28 -2.22 -16.42 -9.03
C ARG A 28 -3.39 -16.91 -9.87
N ALA A 29 -4.24 -17.77 -9.32
CA ALA A 29 -5.41 -18.34 -10.00
C ALA A 29 -6.54 -17.29 -10.20
N LYS A 30 -6.70 -16.35 -9.27
CA LYS A 30 -7.76 -15.29 -9.28
C LYS A 30 -9.17 -15.81 -9.53
N GLU A 31 -9.49 -16.98 -9.00
CA GLU A 31 -10.84 -17.53 -9.07
C GLU A 31 -11.85 -16.67 -8.28
N PRO A 32 -13.16 -16.73 -8.59
CA PRO A 32 -14.16 -15.98 -7.84
C PRO A 32 -14.07 -16.25 -6.33
N GLY A 33 -13.99 -15.19 -5.53
CA GLY A 33 -13.83 -15.27 -4.06
C GLY A 33 -12.38 -15.33 -3.57
N TYR A 34 -11.38 -15.24 -4.44
CA TYR A 34 -9.96 -15.28 -4.06
C TYR A 34 -9.57 -14.26 -2.99
N GLU A 35 -10.17 -13.06 -3.00
CA GLU A 35 -9.89 -12.02 -1.99
C GLU A 35 -10.36 -12.43 -0.58
N LEU A 36 -11.51 -13.09 -0.48
CA LEU A 36 -12.01 -13.63 0.79
C LEU A 36 -11.12 -14.75 1.31
N PHE A 37 -10.64 -15.58 0.39
CA PHE A 37 -9.71 -16.66 0.74
C PHE A 37 -8.39 -16.10 1.28
N ILE A 38 -7.82 -15.08 0.62
CA ILE A 38 -6.61 -14.37 1.06
C ILE A 38 -6.82 -13.77 2.45
N LYS A 39 -7.94 -13.07 2.69
CA LYS A 39 -8.28 -12.51 4.01
C LYS A 39 -8.36 -13.60 5.08
N GLY A 40 -8.99 -14.73 4.79
CA GLY A 40 -9.06 -15.89 5.69
C GLY A 40 -7.70 -16.50 6.00
N ALA A 41 -6.83 -16.62 5.00
CA ALA A 41 -5.46 -17.13 5.18
C ALA A 41 -4.61 -16.18 6.04
N LEU A 42 -4.74 -14.87 5.84
CA LEU A 42 -4.06 -13.86 6.67
C LEU A 42 -4.55 -13.87 8.12
N LEU A 43 -5.86 -14.05 8.36
CA LEU A 43 -6.40 -14.18 9.72
C LEU A 43 -5.88 -15.45 10.40
N ARG A 44 -5.81 -16.58 9.70
CA ARG A 44 -5.20 -17.82 10.23
C ARG A 44 -3.73 -17.62 10.56
N PHE A 45 -2.98 -16.92 9.69
CA PHE A 45 -1.58 -16.58 9.94
C PHE A 45 -1.41 -15.73 11.20
N LEU A 46 -2.24 -14.69 11.38
CA LEU A 46 -2.25 -13.87 12.60
C LEU A 46 -2.58 -14.68 13.84
N ALA A 47 -3.58 -15.56 13.77
CA ALA A 47 -3.93 -16.45 14.90
C ALA A 47 -2.77 -17.36 15.31
N LEU A 48 -1.99 -17.88 14.34
CA LEU A 48 -0.80 -18.68 14.62
C LEU A 48 0.29 -17.84 15.31
N LEU A 49 0.48 -16.58 14.92
CA LEU A 49 1.42 -15.66 15.58
C LEU A 49 1.02 -15.39 17.04
N ILE A 50 -0.25 -15.11 17.27
CA ILE A 50 -0.80 -14.82 18.62
C ILE A 50 -0.70 -16.07 19.51
N ALA A 51 -1.05 -17.27 18.99
CA ALA A 51 -1.00 -18.51 19.74
C ALA A 51 0.42 -18.90 20.21
N GLN A 52 1.44 -18.44 19.52
CA GLN A 52 2.84 -18.66 19.92
C GLN A 52 3.30 -17.80 21.10
N GLY A 53 2.45 -16.89 21.61
CA GLY A 53 2.84 -15.99 22.69
C GLY A 53 4.09 -15.14 22.38
N LYS A 54 4.57 -15.20 21.12
CA LYS A 54 5.64 -14.33 20.68
C LYS A 54 5.04 -12.94 20.62
N ASN A 55 5.39 -12.13 21.62
CA ASN A 55 5.11 -10.71 21.57
C ASN A 55 5.56 -10.23 20.18
N LEU A 56 4.60 -9.92 19.34
CA LEU A 56 4.90 -9.09 18.17
C LEU A 56 5.71 -7.92 18.74
N PRO A 57 6.92 -7.65 18.22
CA PRO A 57 7.71 -6.53 18.73
C PRO A 57 6.74 -5.34 18.81
N PRO A 58 6.77 -4.53 19.87
CA PRO A 58 5.78 -3.49 20.06
C PRO A 58 5.64 -2.75 18.72
N MET A 59 4.45 -2.77 18.17
CA MET A 59 4.16 -2.30 16.80
C MET A 59 4.45 -0.79 16.62
N GLU A 60 4.88 -0.15 17.68
CA GLU A 60 5.25 1.26 17.70
C GLU A 60 6.76 1.47 17.90
N THR A 61 7.55 1.06 16.93
CA THR A 61 8.92 1.59 16.83
C THR A 61 8.85 3.08 16.49
N ALA A 62 9.91 3.82 16.78
CA ALA A 62 10.00 5.23 16.37
C ALA A 62 9.75 5.38 14.86
N ASP A 63 10.24 4.43 14.07
CA ASP A 63 10.07 4.43 12.61
C ASP A 63 8.64 4.09 12.17
N SER A 64 7.94 3.17 12.86
CA SER A 64 6.53 2.89 12.54
C SER A 64 5.63 4.09 12.86
N ARG A 65 5.89 4.82 13.97
CA ARG A 65 5.18 6.06 14.29
C ARG A 65 5.45 7.17 13.26
N ARG A 66 6.70 7.32 12.81
CA ARG A 66 7.07 8.26 11.75
C ARG A 66 6.37 7.92 10.46
N LEU A 67 6.40 6.64 10.06
CA LEU A 67 5.73 6.18 8.85
C LEU A 67 4.22 6.43 8.92
N LYS A 68 3.56 6.07 10.03
CA LYS A 68 2.14 6.35 10.24
C LYS A 68 1.79 7.82 10.07
N LYS A 69 2.62 8.72 10.64
CA LYS A 69 2.44 10.17 10.50
C LYS A 69 2.52 10.62 9.03
N ILE A 70 3.47 10.09 8.26
CA ILE A 70 3.61 10.42 6.83
C ILE A 70 2.45 9.86 6.01
N LEU A 71 2.03 8.62 6.27
CA LEU A 71 0.92 8.01 5.56
C LEU A 71 -0.39 8.77 5.82
N GLN A 72 -0.63 9.20 7.06
CA GLN A 72 -1.77 10.04 7.40
C GLN A 72 -1.70 11.40 6.69
N TRP A 73 -0.53 12.04 6.72
CA TRP A 73 -0.34 13.32 6.02
C TRP A 73 -0.56 13.20 4.51
N VAL A 74 -0.10 12.11 3.88
CA VAL A 74 -0.39 11.85 2.46
C VAL A 74 -1.90 11.69 2.24
N ALA A 75 -2.61 10.98 3.12
CA ALA A 75 -4.06 10.80 3.01
C ALA A 75 -4.81 12.14 3.07
N ASP A 76 -4.31 13.09 3.85
CA ASP A 76 -4.93 14.39 4.03
C ASP A 76 -4.60 15.40 2.90
N HIS A 77 -3.41 15.21 2.23
CA HIS A 77 -2.87 16.23 1.29
C HIS A 77 -2.59 15.70 -0.13
N TYR A 78 -2.91 14.45 -0.45
CA TYR A 78 -2.55 13.84 -1.75
C TYR A 78 -3.08 14.61 -2.98
N GLY A 79 -4.19 15.33 -2.84
CA GLY A 79 -4.78 16.13 -3.91
C GLY A 79 -4.08 17.47 -4.17
N GLU A 80 -3.21 17.91 -3.27
CA GLU A 80 -2.50 19.18 -3.31
C GLU A 80 -1.14 19.05 -4.02
N GLU A 81 -0.44 20.17 -4.20
CA GLU A 81 0.96 20.16 -4.60
C GLU A 81 1.81 19.67 -3.42
N VAL A 82 2.41 18.50 -3.54
CA VAL A 82 3.19 17.86 -2.47
C VAL A 82 4.67 17.91 -2.83
N HIS A 83 5.47 18.61 -2.00
CA HIS A 83 6.92 18.61 -2.11
C HIS A 83 7.56 17.60 -1.13
N ILE A 84 8.71 17.03 -1.52
CA ILE A 84 9.45 16.09 -0.66
C ILE A 84 9.90 16.79 0.63
N SER A 85 10.21 18.09 0.56
CA SER A 85 10.56 18.92 1.72
C SER A 85 9.49 18.90 2.80
N ASP A 86 8.20 18.94 2.42
CA ASP A 86 7.07 18.99 3.36
C ASP A 86 6.96 17.67 4.12
N ALA A 87 7.07 16.55 3.40
CA ALA A 87 7.08 15.23 4.02
C ALA A 87 8.33 15.02 4.92
N ALA A 88 9.49 15.53 4.51
CA ALA A 88 10.73 15.43 5.30
C ALA A 88 10.69 16.24 6.60
N GLN A 89 9.96 17.36 6.63
CA GLN A 89 9.77 18.17 7.84
C GLN A 89 8.93 17.47 8.91
N LEU A 90 8.06 16.53 8.53
CA LEU A 90 7.25 15.75 9.48
C LEU A 90 8.10 14.78 10.31
N VAL A 91 9.25 14.39 9.78
CA VAL A 91 10.25 13.55 10.45
C VAL A 91 11.56 14.32 10.37
N PRO A 92 12.10 14.84 11.49
CA PRO A 92 13.21 15.80 11.46
C PRO A 92 14.46 15.18 10.83
N CYS A 93 14.53 15.22 9.51
CA CYS A 93 15.64 14.70 8.70
C CYS A 93 15.76 15.46 7.37
N SER A 94 16.94 15.36 6.72
CA SER A 94 17.12 15.91 5.38
C SER A 94 16.30 15.13 4.34
N GLU A 95 15.92 15.77 3.22
CA GLU A 95 15.19 15.13 2.12
C GLU A 95 15.89 13.85 1.61
N SER A 96 17.20 13.88 1.47
CA SER A 96 18.00 12.73 1.03
C SER A 96 17.93 11.56 2.01
N HIS A 97 17.90 11.85 3.32
CA HIS A 97 17.73 10.84 4.36
C HIS A 97 16.30 10.31 4.35
N PHE A 98 15.30 11.21 4.25
CA PHE A 98 13.89 10.85 4.14
C PHE A 98 13.63 9.88 2.98
N MET A 99 14.12 10.19 1.78
CA MET A 99 13.91 9.36 0.59
C MET A 99 14.48 7.95 0.75
N ARG A 100 15.68 7.82 1.33
CA ARG A 100 16.30 6.51 1.61
C ARG A 100 15.54 5.74 2.67
N TRP A 101 15.22 6.41 3.78
CA TRP A 101 14.47 5.83 4.89
C TRP A 101 13.07 5.37 4.44
N PHE A 102 12.32 6.22 3.72
CA PHE A 102 10.99 5.87 3.23
C PHE A 102 11.03 4.65 2.31
N ARG A 103 12.00 4.60 1.39
CA ARG A 103 12.20 3.44 0.52
C ARG A 103 12.55 2.17 1.30
N GLN A 104 13.36 2.28 2.33
CA GLN A 104 13.68 1.14 3.22
C GLN A 104 12.46 0.62 3.96
N MET A 105 11.59 1.53 4.41
CA MET A 105 10.38 1.20 5.17
C MET A 105 9.25 0.63 4.29
N THR A 106 9.08 1.14 3.07
CA THR A 106 7.92 0.83 2.20
C THR A 106 8.26 -0.02 0.97
N GLY A 107 9.53 -0.20 0.68
CA GLY A 107 10.01 -0.89 -0.53
C GLY A 107 10.01 -0.03 -1.80
N GLN A 108 9.42 1.17 -1.78
CA GLN A 108 9.32 2.06 -2.94
C GLN A 108 9.67 3.52 -2.62
N SER A 109 9.90 4.34 -3.65
CA SER A 109 10.16 5.76 -3.44
C SER A 109 8.89 6.50 -3.02
N PHE A 110 9.04 7.61 -2.26
CA PHE A 110 7.91 8.45 -1.84
C PHE A 110 7.07 8.96 -3.02
N ILE A 111 7.72 9.37 -4.12
CA ILE A 111 7.03 9.83 -5.33
C ILE A 111 6.22 8.70 -5.99
N ALA A 112 6.77 7.48 -6.03
CA ALA A 112 6.06 6.32 -6.55
C ALA A 112 4.84 5.98 -5.68
N PHE A 113 5.01 6.00 -4.36
CA PHE A 113 3.95 5.80 -3.39
C PHE A 113 2.82 6.83 -3.54
N LEU A 114 3.16 8.13 -3.56
CA LEU A 114 2.18 9.21 -3.73
C LEU A 114 1.40 9.07 -5.05
N LYS A 115 2.11 8.76 -6.15
CA LYS A 115 1.46 8.53 -7.45
C LYS A 115 0.47 7.36 -7.38
N GLU A 116 0.87 6.25 -6.78
CA GLU A 116 0.00 5.08 -6.60
C GLU A 116 -1.21 5.41 -5.73
N TYR A 117 -1.01 6.12 -4.62
CA TYR A 117 -2.08 6.58 -3.75
C TYR A 117 -3.11 7.44 -4.52
N ARG A 118 -2.64 8.43 -5.29
CA ARG A 118 -3.47 9.27 -6.15
C ARG A 118 -4.28 8.48 -7.18
N LEU A 119 -3.65 7.47 -7.80
CA LEU A 119 -4.32 6.62 -8.79
C LEU A 119 -5.41 5.75 -8.14
N ASN A 120 -5.15 5.21 -6.95
CA ASN A 120 -6.13 4.43 -6.19
C ASN A 120 -7.31 5.31 -5.74
N ALA A 121 -7.06 6.52 -5.24
CA ALA A 121 -8.10 7.48 -4.90
C ALA A 121 -8.95 7.87 -6.13
N ALA A 122 -8.31 8.05 -7.29
CA ALA A 122 -9.03 8.32 -8.53
C ALA A 122 -9.89 7.12 -8.98
N ALA A 123 -9.39 5.89 -8.82
CA ALA A 123 -10.15 4.68 -9.15
C ALA A 123 -11.40 4.55 -8.27
N GLU A 124 -11.28 4.82 -6.97
CA GLU A 124 -12.42 4.85 -6.05
C GLU A 124 -13.42 5.95 -6.44
N ALA A 125 -12.94 7.16 -6.73
CA ALA A 125 -13.81 8.28 -7.14
C ALA A 125 -14.56 7.99 -8.46
N LEU A 126 -13.94 7.25 -9.39
CA LEU A 126 -14.60 6.83 -10.64
C LEU A 126 -15.80 5.90 -10.40
N HIS A 127 -15.79 5.09 -9.35
CA HIS A 127 -16.89 4.18 -9.00
C HIS A 127 -17.93 4.83 -8.08
N THR A 128 -17.53 5.80 -7.26
CA THR A 128 -18.40 6.37 -6.22
C THR A 128 -19.05 7.70 -6.61
N THR A 129 -18.60 8.31 -7.71
CA THR A 129 -19.11 9.63 -8.15
C THR A 129 -19.38 9.68 -9.66
N ASP A 130 -20.26 10.61 -10.06
CA ASP A 130 -20.52 10.93 -11.46
C ASP A 130 -19.62 12.05 -12.01
N ASP A 131 -18.60 12.45 -11.25
CA ASP A 131 -17.65 13.50 -11.64
C ASP A 131 -16.95 13.15 -12.96
N THR A 132 -16.61 14.18 -13.73
CA THR A 132 -15.83 13.98 -14.96
C THR A 132 -14.44 13.43 -14.67
N VAL A 133 -13.87 12.67 -15.60
CA VAL A 133 -12.50 12.16 -15.48
C VAL A 133 -11.48 13.30 -15.25
N LEU A 134 -11.72 14.47 -15.87
CA LEU A 134 -10.89 15.66 -15.68
C LEU A 134 -10.98 16.17 -14.23
N SER A 135 -12.20 16.31 -13.71
CA SER A 135 -12.42 16.77 -12.32
C SER A 135 -11.76 15.82 -11.32
N ILE A 136 -11.94 14.50 -11.49
CA ILE A 136 -11.32 13.49 -10.63
C ILE A 136 -9.80 13.56 -10.70
N ALA A 137 -9.22 13.64 -11.90
CA ALA A 137 -7.78 13.75 -12.07
C ALA A 137 -7.21 14.99 -11.36
N SER A 138 -7.85 16.16 -11.55
CA SER A 138 -7.45 17.41 -10.90
C SER A 138 -7.54 17.30 -9.37
N ARG A 139 -8.65 16.81 -8.83
CA ARG A 139 -8.85 16.64 -7.38
C ARG A 139 -7.86 15.63 -6.76
N CYS A 140 -7.40 14.66 -7.54
CA CYS A 140 -6.37 13.71 -7.12
C CYS A 140 -4.94 14.21 -7.34
N GLY A 141 -4.74 15.50 -7.64
CA GLY A 141 -3.43 16.12 -7.75
C GLY A 141 -2.70 15.83 -9.06
N PHE A 142 -3.44 15.53 -10.15
CA PHE A 142 -2.87 15.42 -11.48
C PHE A 142 -3.17 16.69 -12.30
N GLU A 143 -2.15 17.49 -12.55
CA GLU A 143 -2.27 18.72 -13.35
C GLU A 143 -2.46 18.44 -14.84
N ASN A 144 -1.93 17.30 -15.33
CA ASN A 144 -1.97 16.94 -16.74
C ASN A 144 -2.83 15.69 -16.98
N LEU A 145 -3.98 15.86 -17.64
CA LEU A 145 -4.93 14.79 -17.93
C LEU A 145 -4.31 13.69 -18.83
N SER A 146 -3.44 14.06 -19.79
CA SER A 146 -2.80 13.08 -20.65
C SER A 146 -1.82 12.20 -19.89
N TYR A 147 -1.08 12.79 -18.96
CA TYR A 147 -0.21 12.03 -18.04
C TYR A 147 -1.04 11.13 -17.13
N PHE A 148 -2.12 11.65 -16.52
CA PHE A 148 -3.05 10.85 -15.71
C PHE A 148 -3.56 9.63 -16.46
N ASN A 149 -4.11 9.80 -17.67
CA ASN A 149 -4.66 8.70 -18.45
C ASN A 149 -3.62 7.61 -18.73
N ARG A 150 -2.39 8.00 -19.08
CA ARG A 150 -1.29 7.04 -19.30
C ARG A 150 -0.90 6.30 -18.02
N ALA A 151 -0.74 7.04 -16.92
CA ALA A 151 -0.36 6.47 -15.62
C ALA A 151 -1.45 5.53 -15.10
N PHE A 152 -2.72 5.92 -15.22
CA PHE A 152 -3.86 5.11 -14.80
C PHE A 152 -3.94 3.80 -15.61
N LYS A 153 -3.84 3.89 -16.95
CA LYS A 153 -3.85 2.70 -17.80
C LYS A 153 -2.65 1.78 -17.53
N ALA A 154 -1.47 2.35 -17.28
CA ALA A 154 -0.28 1.57 -16.93
C ALA A 154 -0.43 0.82 -15.57
N HIS A 155 -1.17 1.42 -14.62
CA HIS A 155 -1.35 0.84 -13.29
C HIS A 155 -2.49 -0.18 -13.24
N PHE A 156 -3.65 0.11 -13.84
CA PHE A 156 -4.86 -0.73 -13.77
C PHE A 156 -5.12 -1.58 -15.03
N GLY A 157 -4.34 -1.39 -16.11
CA GLY A 157 -4.56 -2.07 -17.39
C GLY A 157 -5.71 -1.51 -18.22
N LEU A 158 -6.52 -0.61 -17.67
CA LEU A 158 -7.72 -0.01 -18.26
C LEU A 158 -7.62 1.51 -18.24
N THR A 159 -8.27 2.17 -19.19
CA THR A 159 -8.46 3.63 -19.14
C THR A 159 -9.44 3.99 -18.02
N PRO A 160 -9.40 5.25 -17.48
CA PRO A 160 -10.37 5.70 -16.48
C PRO A 160 -11.83 5.53 -16.90
N ARG A 161 -12.15 5.75 -18.19
CA ARG A 161 -13.50 5.58 -18.73
C ARG A 161 -13.95 4.12 -18.76
N GLU A 162 -13.04 3.20 -19.09
CA GLU A 162 -13.30 1.76 -19.07
C GLU A 162 -13.45 1.25 -17.63
N HIS A 163 -12.63 1.78 -16.73
CA HIS A 163 -12.67 1.41 -15.30
C HIS A 163 -13.99 1.81 -14.64
N ARG A 164 -14.56 2.97 -14.98
CA ARG A 164 -15.88 3.44 -14.48
C ARG A 164 -17.04 2.51 -14.87
N LYS A 165 -16.93 1.80 -16.01
CA LYS A 165 -18.01 0.95 -16.52
C LYS A 165 -18.02 -0.45 -15.91
N LYS A 166 -17.02 -0.80 -15.12
CA LYS A 166 -16.95 -2.07 -14.39
C LYS A 166 -17.72 -2.02 -13.08
#